data_44ddc1aed839288e192e3ee088b5e0c3
#
_entry.id   44ddc1aed839288e192e3ee088b5e0c3
#
_cell.length_a   1.000
_cell.length_b   1.000
_cell.length_c   1.000
_cell.angle_alpha   90.00
_cell.angle_beta   90.00
_cell.angle_gamma   90.00
#
_symmetry.space_group_name_H-M   'P 1'
#
loop_
_entity.id
_entity.type
_entity.pdbx_description
1 polymer ?
#
loop_
_entity_poly.entity_id
_entity_poly.type
_entity_poly.pdbx_seq_one_letter_code
_entity_poly.pdbx_strand_id
1 'polypeptide(L)'
;MIGPHAATALALVDSYCAVAVFAVIALEGALVCKVLPARTLFVAAVVAVGVEAVAVLPVFAAAVVGATVGQSAVFVAVRRFDADPTSLSVVPVSDDAIDGVGRWFDRWGLPAVAASNAVPGTRGWLAVPTANARSVSAPRFAAASLVGSAVYAGALLAVGVAVALGFGSASALLGADLTAAQLIAGL
;
A
#
# COMPACT_ATOMS: atom_id res chain seq x y z
N MET A 1 -36.02 -0.86 11.81
CA MET A 1 -35.53 0.52 12.06
C MET A 1 -34.31 0.43 12.97
N ILE A 2 -33.16 0.83 12.46
CA ILE A 2 -31.90 0.87 13.23
C ILE A 2 -32.04 2.09 14.17
N GLY A 3 -31.88 1.88 15.48
CA GLY A 3 -32.00 2.97 16.45
C GLY A 3 -30.88 4.02 16.29
N PRO A 4 -31.06 5.27 16.75
CA PRO A 4 -30.10 6.36 16.55
C PRO A 4 -28.70 6.03 17.09
N HIS A 5 -28.58 5.23 18.13
CA HIS A 5 -27.29 4.78 18.68
C HIS A 5 -26.55 3.81 17.75
N ALA A 6 -27.27 2.95 17.02
CA ALA A 6 -26.65 2.05 16.05
C ALA A 6 -26.17 2.79 14.81
N ALA A 7 -26.90 3.82 14.37
CA ALA A 7 -26.45 4.67 13.26
C ALA A 7 -25.20 5.46 13.63
N THR A 8 -25.10 5.98 14.86
CA THR A 8 -23.89 6.67 15.35
C THR A 8 -22.72 5.71 15.48
N ALA A 9 -22.93 4.50 15.96
CA ALA A 9 -21.89 3.47 16.05
C ALA A 9 -21.37 3.05 14.67
N LEU A 10 -22.25 2.89 13.68
CA LEU A 10 -21.87 2.59 12.29
C LEU A 10 -21.07 3.75 11.68
N ALA A 11 -21.51 4.99 11.85
CA ALA A 11 -20.76 6.16 11.36
C ALA A 11 -19.38 6.31 12.02
N LEU A 12 -19.24 5.94 13.29
CA LEU A 12 -17.94 5.88 13.96
C LEU A 12 -17.06 4.78 13.37
N VAL A 13 -17.60 3.58 13.15
CA VAL A 13 -16.86 2.48 12.51
C VAL A 13 -16.38 2.89 11.14
N ASP A 14 -17.23 3.49 10.32
CA ASP A 14 -16.86 3.94 8.97
C ASP A 14 -15.72 4.98 9.01
N SER A 15 -15.82 5.97 9.89
CA SER A 15 -14.81 7.03 10.02
C SER A 15 -13.49 6.52 10.57
N TYR A 16 -13.52 5.66 11.60
CA TYR A 16 -12.30 5.09 12.17
C TYR A 16 -11.67 4.05 11.26
N CYS A 17 -12.46 3.29 10.49
CA CYS A 17 -11.95 2.32 9.53
C CYS A 17 -11.07 2.97 8.46
N ALA A 18 -11.53 4.06 7.85
CA ALA A 18 -10.77 4.80 6.85
C ALA A 18 -9.47 5.39 7.45
N VAL A 19 -9.53 5.97 8.66
CA VAL A 19 -8.35 6.52 9.34
C VAL A 19 -7.35 5.41 9.69
N ALA A 20 -7.81 4.28 10.20
CA ALA A 20 -6.94 3.14 10.51
C ALA A 20 -6.29 2.57 9.25
N VAL A 21 -7.04 2.41 8.17
CA VAL A 21 -6.52 1.97 6.87
C VAL A 21 -5.48 2.96 6.34
N PHE A 22 -5.76 4.27 6.39
CA PHE A 22 -4.79 5.30 6.01
C PHE A 22 -3.50 5.17 6.80
N ALA A 23 -3.58 5.13 8.14
CA ALA A 23 -2.40 5.10 9.00
C ALA A 23 -1.54 3.84 8.77
N VAL A 24 -2.16 2.66 8.73
CA VAL A 24 -1.45 1.40 8.53
C VAL A 24 -0.80 1.33 7.15
N ILE A 25 -1.52 1.73 6.10
CA ILE A 25 -0.98 1.71 4.74
C ILE A 25 0.08 2.80 4.53
N ALA A 26 -0.03 3.95 5.19
CA ALA A 26 1.01 4.98 5.17
C ALA A 26 2.30 4.48 5.84
N LEU A 27 2.21 3.81 6.99
CA LEU A 27 3.35 3.22 7.68
C LEU A 27 4.01 2.10 6.85
N GLU A 28 3.21 1.24 6.21
CA GLU A 28 3.71 0.23 5.27
C GLU A 28 4.42 0.89 4.09
N GLY A 29 3.81 1.92 3.50
CA GLY A 29 4.38 2.68 2.39
C GLY A 29 5.66 3.42 2.76
N ALA A 30 5.80 3.84 4.01
CA ALA A 30 7.00 4.44 4.58
C ALA A 30 8.11 3.42 4.90
N LEU A 31 7.93 2.15 4.60
CA LEU A 31 8.85 1.03 4.89
C LEU A 31 9.11 0.80 6.40
N VAL A 32 8.45 1.55 7.27
CA VAL A 32 8.64 1.48 8.72
C VAL A 32 8.08 0.18 9.30
N CYS A 33 7.01 -0.34 8.73
CA CYS A 33 6.33 -1.51 9.28
C CYS A 33 5.84 -2.44 8.17
N LYS A 34 6.69 -3.38 7.75
CA LYS A 34 6.34 -4.43 6.78
C LYS A 34 5.67 -5.66 7.42
N VAL A 35 5.60 -5.70 8.75
CA VAL A 35 5.01 -6.82 9.51
C VAL A 35 3.50 -6.69 9.66
N LEU A 36 2.94 -5.49 9.47
CA LEU A 36 1.50 -5.30 9.57
C LEU A 36 0.78 -5.93 8.37
N PRO A 37 -0.30 -6.69 8.62
CA PRO A 37 -1.10 -7.31 7.55
C PRO A 37 -2.02 -6.25 6.90
N ALA A 38 -1.42 -5.20 6.31
CA ALA A 38 -2.15 -4.07 5.75
C ALA A 38 -3.18 -4.48 4.68
N ARG A 39 -2.88 -5.52 3.92
CA ARG A 39 -3.79 -6.07 2.91
C ARG A 39 -5.01 -6.70 3.54
N THR A 40 -4.78 -7.54 4.56
CA THR A 40 -5.86 -8.18 5.31
C THR A 40 -6.72 -7.15 6.01
N LEU A 41 -6.10 -6.11 6.59
CA LEU A 41 -6.83 -5.00 7.20
C LEU A 41 -7.69 -4.27 6.17
N PHE A 42 -7.15 -3.97 4.98
CA PHE A 42 -7.90 -3.30 3.93
C PHE A 42 -9.10 -4.14 3.45
N VAL A 43 -8.87 -5.42 3.17
CA VAL A 43 -9.95 -6.34 2.76
C VAL A 43 -11.01 -6.48 3.86
N ALA A 44 -10.57 -6.62 5.13
CA ALA A 44 -11.49 -6.69 6.26
C ALA A 44 -12.29 -5.39 6.41
N ALA A 45 -11.68 -4.22 6.20
CA ALA A 45 -12.36 -2.95 6.20
C ALA A 45 -13.43 -2.86 5.11
N VAL A 46 -13.12 -3.30 3.87
CA VAL A 46 -14.09 -3.35 2.77
C VAL A 46 -15.27 -4.27 3.10
N VAL A 47 -14.99 -5.45 3.66
CA VAL A 47 -16.04 -6.39 4.08
C VAL A 47 -16.91 -5.79 5.20
N ALA A 48 -16.29 -5.10 6.15
CA ALA A 48 -16.99 -4.50 7.29
C ALA A 48 -17.90 -3.33 6.91
N VAL A 49 -17.44 -2.44 6.00
CA VAL A 49 -18.25 -1.29 5.56
C VAL A 49 -19.31 -1.66 4.51
N GLY A 50 -19.19 -2.85 3.92
CA GLY A 50 -20.11 -3.35 2.89
C GLY A 50 -19.70 -2.93 1.48
N VAL A 51 -20.55 -3.27 0.49
CA VAL A 51 -20.23 -3.11 -0.94
C VAL A 51 -20.81 -1.83 -1.57
N GLU A 52 -21.48 -1.01 -0.80
CA GLU A 52 -22.03 0.26 -1.30
C GLU A 52 -20.91 1.25 -1.59
N ALA A 53 -20.97 1.88 -2.77
CA ALA A 53 -19.92 2.79 -3.23
C ALA A 53 -19.63 3.93 -2.22
N VAL A 54 -20.65 4.47 -1.58
CA VAL A 54 -20.53 5.57 -0.60
C VAL A 54 -19.72 5.14 0.63
N ALA A 55 -19.86 3.90 1.08
CA ALA A 55 -19.13 3.36 2.22
C ALA A 55 -17.69 2.94 1.85
N VAL A 56 -17.51 2.37 0.65
CA VAL A 56 -16.22 1.83 0.20
C VAL A 56 -15.25 2.91 -0.30
N LEU A 57 -15.76 3.98 -0.94
CA LEU A 57 -14.91 5.03 -1.50
C LEU A 57 -13.98 5.71 -0.48
N PRO A 58 -14.40 6.05 0.75
CA PRO A 58 -13.50 6.61 1.77
C PRO A 58 -12.37 5.64 2.14
N VAL A 59 -12.66 4.36 2.28
CA VAL A 59 -11.67 3.31 2.61
C VAL A 59 -10.67 3.14 1.47
N PHE A 60 -11.15 3.11 0.22
CA PHE A 60 -10.30 3.07 -0.96
C PHE A 60 -9.41 4.31 -1.07
N ALA A 61 -9.99 5.51 -0.94
CA ALA A 61 -9.23 6.76 -0.97
C ALA A 61 -8.17 6.82 0.12
N ALA A 62 -8.52 6.39 1.35
CA ALA A 62 -7.60 6.31 2.48
C ALA A 62 -6.41 5.40 2.17
N ALA A 63 -6.64 4.24 1.54
CA ALA A 63 -5.58 3.32 1.15
C ALA A 63 -4.65 3.92 0.09
N VAL A 64 -5.21 4.53 -0.96
CA VAL A 64 -4.43 5.13 -2.05
C VAL A 64 -3.62 6.32 -1.57
N VAL A 65 -4.25 7.22 -0.81
CA VAL A 65 -3.57 8.41 -0.28
C VAL A 65 -2.54 8.02 0.78
N GLY A 66 -2.87 7.10 1.69
CA GLY A 66 -1.95 6.59 2.70
C GLY A 66 -0.68 6.01 2.08
N ALA A 67 -0.82 5.13 1.08
CA ALA A 67 0.31 4.56 0.37
C ALA A 67 1.17 5.63 -0.31
N THR A 68 0.53 6.58 -0.99
CA THR A 68 1.22 7.67 -1.68
C THR A 68 1.97 8.58 -0.71
N VAL A 69 1.36 8.92 0.42
CA VAL A 69 1.98 9.74 1.48
C VAL A 69 3.18 9.02 2.08
N GLY A 70 3.02 7.73 2.47
CA GLY A 70 4.11 6.94 3.04
C GLY A 70 5.32 6.85 2.11
N GLN A 71 5.10 6.50 0.84
CA GLN A 71 6.17 6.40 -0.15
C GLN A 71 6.82 7.76 -0.47
N SER A 72 6.01 8.83 -0.52
CA SER A 72 6.53 10.17 -0.72
C SER A 72 7.36 10.66 0.47
N ALA A 73 7.01 10.26 1.69
CA ALA A 73 7.79 10.54 2.88
C ALA A 73 9.19 9.90 2.79
N VAL A 74 9.28 8.61 2.37
CA VAL A 74 10.56 7.95 2.12
C VAL A 74 11.36 8.68 1.04
N PHE A 75 10.73 8.99 -0.10
CA PHE A 75 11.38 9.74 -1.18
C PHE A 75 11.98 11.06 -0.69
N VAL A 76 11.22 11.84 0.10
CA VAL A 76 11.68 13.12 0.64
C VAL A 76 12.77 12.91 1.70
N ALA A 77 12.63 11.90 2.57
CA ALA A 77 13.61 11.59 3.60
C ALA A 77 14.97 11.23 2.99
N VAL A 78 14.99 10.34 2.01
CA VAL A 78 16.23 9.99 1.28
C VAL A 78 16.80 11.21 0.59
N ARG A 79 15.99 11.98 -0.11
CA ARG A 79 16.46 13.10 -0.95
C ARG A 79 16.96 14.30 -0.16
N ARG A 80 16.36 14.61 1.01
CA ARG A 80 16.68 15.81 1.79
C ARG A 80 17.63 15.56 2.94
N PHE A 81 17.61 14.34 3.49
CA PHE A 81 18.30 14.02 4.73
C PHE A 81 19.31 12.89 4.56
N ASP A 82 19.54 12.41 3.32
CA ASP A 82 20.37 11.24 3.04
C ASP A 82 20.03 10.04 3.97
N ALA A 83 18.74 9.95 4.32
CA ALA A 83 18.27 8.89 5.20
C ALA A 83 18.46 7.54 4.52
N ASP A 84 19.00 6.59 5.28
CA ASP A 84 19.06 5.19 4.84
C ASP A 84 17.79 4.45 5.29
N PRO A 85 16.83 4.24 4.40
CA PRO A 85 15.59 3.57 4.75
C PRO A 85 15.79 2.07 5.06
N THR A 86 16.95 1.49 4.69
CA THR A 86 17.27 0.10 5.03
C THR A 86 17.54 -0.04 6.51
N SER A 87 18.10 0.99 7.15
CA SER A 87 18.33 1.04 8.60
C SER A 87 17.03 1.14 9.41
N LEU A 88 15.95 1.64 8.81
CA LEU A 88 14.63 1.79 9.43
C LEU A 88 13.71 0.59 9.14
N SER A 89 14.08 -0.26 8.20
CA SER A 89 13.27 -1.43 7.82
C SER A 89 13.44 -2.55 8.82
N VAL A 90 12.33 -3.03 9.37
CA VAL A 90 12.32 -4.21 10.27
C VAL A 90 12.66 -5.49 9.50
N VAL A 91 12.56 -5.49 8.17
CA VAL A 91 12.91 -6.62 7.31
C VAL A 91 14.21 -6.30 6.58
N PRO A 92 15.27 -7.09 6.76
CA PRO A 92 16.51 -6.89 6.04
C PRO A 92 16.27 -7.04 4.53
N VAL A 93 16.68 -6.01 3.80
CA VAL A 93 16.61 -5.95 2.35
C VAL A 93 18.01 -6.24 1.83
N SER A 94 18.16 -7.19 0.92
CA SER A 94 19.47 -7.46 0.33
C SER A 94 19.87 -6.35 -0.64
N ASP A 95 21.17 -6.02 -0.68
CA ASP A 95 21.72 -5.03 -1.60
C ASP A 95 21.43 -5.41 -3.07
N ASP A 96 21.45 -6.70 -3.39
CA ASP A 96 21.11 -7.22 -4.72
C ASP A 96 19.66 -6.88 -5.14
N ALA A 97 18.74 -6.89 -4.20
CA ALA A 97 17.34 -6.52 -4.47
C ALA A 97 17.20 -5.01 -4.72
N ILE A 98 17.94 -4.18 -3.98
CA ILE A 98 17.98 -2.72 -4.20
C ILE A 98 18.56 -2.40 -5.56
N ASP A 99 19.68 -3.05 -5.93
CA ASP A 99 20.34 -2.90 -7.23
C ASP A 99 19.44 -3.36 -8.38
N GLY A 100 18.73 -4.48 -8.20
CA GLY A 100 17.75 -4.99 -9.16
C GLY A 100 16.64 -3.98 -9.45
N VAL A 101 16.11 -3.40 -8.40
CA VAL A 101 15.06 -2.35 -8.46
C VAL A 101 15.62 -1.06 -9.10
N GLY A 102 16.87 -0.68 -8.79
CA GLY A 102 17.57 0.44 -9.41
C GLY A 102 17.70 0.27 -10.93
N ARG A 103 18.18 -0.89 -11.40
CA ARG A 103 18.28 -1.19 -12.84
C ARG A 103 16.92 -1.14 -13.55
N TRP A 104 15.85 -1.53 -12.86
CA TRP A 104 14.50 -1.44 -13.42
C TRP A 104 14.05 0.01 -13.58
N PHE A 105 14.35 0.85 -12.60
CA PHE A 105 14.10 2.28 -12.67
C PHE A 105 14.92 2.95 -13.79
N ASP A 106 16.21 2.62 -13.94
CA ASP A 106 17.07 3.16 -15.00
C ASP A 106 16.54 2.87 -16.39
N ARG A 107 15.90 1.71 -16.56
CA ARG A 107 15.34 1.27 -17.84
C ARG A 107 13.97 1.90 -18.14
N TRP A 108 13.10 2.03 -17.15
CA TRP A 108 11.70 2.36 -17.33
C TRP A 108 11.30 3.72 -16.72
N GLY A 109 12.11 4.31 -15.85
CA GLY A 109 11.84 5.59 -15.22
C GLY A 109 10.58 5.60 -14.33
N LEU A 110 9.79 6.68 -14.43
CA LEU A 110 8.55 6.83 -13.65
C LEU A 110 7.49 5.72 -13.85
N PRO A 111 7.28 5.16 -15.05
CA PRO A 111 6.43 3.98 -15.23
C PRO A 111 6.83 2.79 -14.34
N ALA A 112 8.13 2.60 -14.06
CA ALA A 112 8.56 1.57 -13.13
C ALA A 112 8.04 1.82 -11.71
N VAL A 113 7.98 3.08 -11.26
CA VAL A 113 7.43 3.44 -9.95
C VAL A 113 5.95 3.06 -9.87
N ALA A 114 5.16 3.39 -10.89
CA ALA A 114 3.75 3.02 -10.92
C ALA A 114 3.56 1.50 -10.96
N ALA A 115 4.33 0.79 -11.79
CA ALA A 115 4.27 -0.65 -11.91
C ALA A 115 4.70 -1.37 -10.62
N SER A 116 5.79 -0.93 -9.96
CA SER A 116 6.22 -1.52 -8.69
C SER A 116 5.19 -1.36 -7.58
N ASN A 117 4.47 -0.24 -7.59
CA ASN A 117 3.43 0.00 -6.61
C ASN A 117 2.14 -0.81 -6.87
N ALA A 118 1.95 -1.26 -8.10
CA ALA A 118 0.87 -2.17 -8.47
C ALA A 118 1.17 -3.64 -8.13
N VAL A 119 2.46 -3.99 -7.93
CA VAL A 119 2.88 -5.38 -7.66
C VAL A 119 3.09 -5.59 -6.14
N PRO A 120 2.51 -6.66 -5.57
CA PRO A 120 2.76 -7.03 -4.18
C PRO A 120 4.26 -7.29 -3.90
N GLY A 121 4.75 -6.80 -2.77
CA GLY A 121 6.14 -7.06 -2.32
C GLY A 121 7.16 -6.01 -2.80
N THR A 122 6.96 -5.37 -3.95
CA THR A 122 7.89 -4.36 -4.48
C THR A 122 7.48 -2.92 -4.16
N ARG A 123 6.34 -2.74 -3.47
CA ARG A 123 5.81 -1.42 -3.13
C ARG A 123 6.78 -0.62 -2.25
N GLY A 124 6.96 0.64 -2.61
CA GLY A 124 7.79 1.59 -1.86
C GLY A 124 9.30 1.49 -2.12
N TRP A 125 9.79 0.37 -2.66
CA TRP A 125 11.23 0.15 -2.84
C TRP A 125 11.86 1.08 -3.87
N LEU A 126 11.10 1.43 -4.92
CA LEU A 126 11.56 2.40 -5.92
C LEU A 126 11.64 3.85 -5.41
N ALA A 127 11.18 4.13 -4.18
CA ALA A 127 11.35 5.46 -3.60
C ALA A 127 12.83 5.84 -3.44
N VAL A 128 13.68 4.87 -3.06
CA VAL A 128 15.11 5.08 -2.81
C VAL A 128 15.88 5.41 -4.10
N PRO A 129 15.94 4.53 -5.11
CA PRO A 129 16.68 4.82 -6.35
C PRO A 129 16.09 6.04 -7.08
N THR A 130 14.76 6.23 -7.02
CA THR A 130 14.12 7.40 -7.63
C THR A 130 14.49 8.70 -6.91
N ALA A 131 14.65 8.67 -5.58
CA ALA A 131 15.10 9.84 -4.80
C ALA A 131 16.53 10.21 -5.14
N ASN A 132 17.40 9.23 -5.38
CA ASN A 132 18.80 9.44 -5.79
C ASN A 132 18.90 9.96 -7.23
N ALA A 133 17.94 9.65 -8.08
CA ALA A 133 17.83 10.19 -9.42
C ALA A 133 17.39 11.67 -9.39
N ARG A 134 18.34 12.61 -9.54
CA ARG A 134 18.07 14.05 -9.46
C ARG A 134 17.07 14.58 -10.52
N SER A 135 16.80 13.81 -11.55
CA SER A 135 15.88 14.15 -12.65
C SER A 135 14.38 14.05 -12.26
N VAL A 136 14.04 13.36 -11.16
CA VAL A 136 12.66 13.16 -10.73
C VAL A 136 12.29 14.15 -9.64
N SER A 137 11.26 14.96 -9.86
CA SER A 137 10.71 15.85 -8.84
C SER A 137 9.72 15.09 -7.92
N ALA A 138 9.59 15.56 -6.66
CA ALA A 138 8.67 14.96 -5.70
C ALA A 138 7.21 14.87 -6.19
N PRO A 139 6.64 15.90 -6.88
CA PRO A 139 5.29 15.79 -7.42
C PRO A 139 5.14 14.71 -8.50
N ARG A 140 6.16 14.53 -9.35
CA ARG A 140 6.15 13.48 -10.39
C ARG A 140 6.22 12.09 -9.77
N PHE A 141 7.05 11.92 -8.75
CA PHE A 141 7.10 10.68 -7.98
C PHE A 141 5.75 10.38 -7.32
N ALA A 142 5.17 11.37 -6.62
CA ALA A 142 3.87 11.22 -5.96
C ALA A 142 2.76 10.85 -6.95
N ALA A 143 2.73 11.46 -8.15
CA ALA A 143 1.76 11.13 -9.18
C ALA A 143 1.90 9.69 -9.68
N ALA A 144 3.13 9.22 -9.95
CA ALA A 144 3.38 7.84 -10.36
C ALA A 144 3.00 6.84 -9.24
N SER A 145 3.34 7.19 -8.00
CA SER A 145 2.99 6.42 -6.81
C SER A 145 1.47 6.34 -6.61
N LEU A 146 0.75 7.44 -6.81
CA LEU A 146 -0.71 7.50 -6.72
C LEU A 146 -1.36 6.54 -7.74
N VAL A 147 -0.92 6.58 -9.00
CA VAL A 147 -1.44 5.70 -10.05
C VAL A 147 -1.23 4.23 -9.70
N GLY A 148 -0.01 3.84 -9.33
CA GLY A 148 0.27 2.46 -8.97
C GLY A 148 -0.47 2.00 -7.72
N SER A 149 -0.59 2.88 -6.72
CA SER A 149 -1.35 2.60 -5.50
C SER A 149 -2.85 2.46 -5.77
N ALA A 150 -3.40 3.25 -6.69
CA ALA A 150 -4.81 3.14 -7.10
C ALA A 150 -5.09 1.80 -7.81
N VAL A 151 -4.22 1.36 -8.70
CA VAL A 151 -4.32 0.05 -9.36
C VAL A 151 -4.28 -1.08 -8.33
N TYR A 152 -3.32 -1.03 -7.42
CA TYR A 152 -3.20 -2.05 -6.37
C TYR A 152 -4.38 -2.08 -5.41
N ALA A 153 -4.78 -0.92 -4.88
CA ALA A 153 -5.93 -0.82 -4.00
C ALA A 153 -7.23 -1.22 -4.72
N GLY A 154 -7.35 -0.93 -6.03
CA GLY A 154 -8.47 -1.36 -6.86
C GLY A 154 -8.55 -2.88 -6.98
N ALA A 155 -7.41 -3.55 -7.17
CA ALA A 155 -7.36 -5.01 -7.19
C ALA A 155 -7.77 -5.61 -5.82
N LEU A 156 -7.25 -5.07 -4.71
CA LEU A 156 -7.65 -5.51 -3.37
C LEU A 156 -9.12 -5.19 -3.06
N LEU A 157 -9.64 -4.07 -3.56
CA LEU A 157 -11.05 -3.72 -3.44
C LEU A 157 -11.93 -4.76 -4.14
N ALA A 158 -11.57 -5.14 -5.37
CA ALA A 158 -12.29 -6.19 -6.10
C ALA A 158 -12.30 -7.51 -5.32
N VAL A 159 -11.19 -7.88 -4.69
CA VAL A 159 -11.12 -9.05 -3.81
C VAL A 159 -12.02 -8.88 -2.59
N GLY A 160 -11.97 -7.72 -1.91
CA GLY A 160 -12.80 -7.44 -0.74
C GLY A 160 -14.30 -7.50 -1.05
N VAL A 161 -14.70 -6.93 -2.19
CA VAL A 161 -16.08 -7.00 -2.67
C VAL A 161 -16.48 -8.45 -2.99
N ALA A 162 -15.61 -9.23 -3.66
CA ALA A 162 -15.89 -10.63 -3.95
C ALA A 162 -16.08 -11.45 -2.66
N VAL A 163 -15.25 -11.22 -1.64
CA VAL A 163 -15.39 -11.87 -0.32
C VAL A 163 -16.70 -11.45 0.35
N ALA A 164 -17.04 -10.17 0.32
CA ALA A 164 -18.29 -9.65 0.91
C ALA A 164 -19.54 -10.23 0.24
N LEU A 165 -19.45 -10.51 -1.07
CA LEU A 165 -20.53 -11.18 -1.84
C LEU A 165 -20.55 -12.71 -1.70
N GLY A 166 -19.65 -13.30 -0.90
CA GLY A 166 -19.59 -14.74 -0.65
C GLY A 166 -18.86 -15.56 -1.72
N PHE A 167 -18.13 -14.91 -2.66
CA PHE A 167 -17.36 -15.62 -3.70
C PHE A 167 -15.98 -16.11 -3.25
N GLY A 168 -15.61 -15.91 -1.99
CA GLY A 168 -14.31 -16.32 -1.46
C GLY A 168 -14.27 -16.42 0.04
N SER A 169 -13.20 -17.02 0.57
CA SER A 169 -12.91 -17.04 2.00
C SER A 169 -11.67 -16.20 2.31
N ALA A 170 -11.68 -15.51 3.45
CA ALA A 170 -10.54 -14.73 3.92
C ALA A 170 -9.25 -15.59 4.08
N SER A 171 -9.41 -16.90 4.32
CA SER A 171 -8.30 -17.85 4.41
C SER A 171 -7.53 -18.06 3.10
N ALA A 172 -8.20 -17.91 1.95
CA ALA A 172 -7.52 -17.99 0.64
C ALA A 172 -6.57 -16.79 0.41
N LEU A 173 -6.91 -15.63 0.97
CA LEU A 173 -6.09 -14.41 0.88
C LEU A 173 -4.86 -14.47 1.79
N LEU A 174 -5.00 -15.02 2.98
CA LEU A 174 -3.88 -15.25 3.91
C LEU A 174 -2.87 -16.25 3.33
N GLY A 175 -3.34 -17.28 2.61
CA GLY A 175 -2.49 -18.25 1.92
C GLY A 175 -1.68 -17.61 0.78
N ALA A 176 -2.27 -16.66 0.05
CA ALA A 176 -1.60 -15.95 -1.04
C ALA A 176 -0.49 -15.02 -0.53
N ASP A 177 -0.68 -14.39 0.63
CA ASP A 177 0.35 -13.52 1.24
C ASP A 177 1.58 -14.33 1.71
N LEU A 178 1.36 -15.52 2.27
CA LEU A 178 2.44 -16.42 2.70
C LEU A 178 3.23 -16.97 1.50
N THR A 179 2.55 -17.31 0.41
CA THR A 179 3.20 -17.81 -0.82
C THR A 179 4.01 -16.71 -1.53
N ALA A 180 3.52 -15.48 -1.55
CA ALA A 180 4.26 -14.35 -2.12
C ALA A 180 5.50 -14.02 -1.30
N ALA A 181 5.42 -14.06 0.03
CA ALA A 181 6.56 -13.89 0.92
C ALA A 181 7.61 -15.00 0.76
N GLN A 182 7.19 -16.24 0.53
CA GLN A 182 8.09 -17.38 0.28
C GLN A 182 8.77 -17.32 -1.09
N LEU A 183 8.06 -16.84 -2.11
CA LEU A 183 8.63 -16.63 -3.45
C LEU A 183 9.70 -15.54 -3.46
N ILE A 184 9.54 -14.49 -2.65
CA ILE A 184 10.52 -13.41 -2.54
C ILE A 184 11.73 -13.82 -1.70
N ALA A 185 11.53 -14.69 -0.70
CA ALA A 185 12.62 -15.22 0.13
C ALA A 185 13.47 -16.30 -0.56
N GLY A 186 12.98 -16.84 -1.68
CA GLY A 186 13.68 -17.85 -2.50
C GLY A 186 14.37 -17.31 -3.76
N LEU A 187 14.33 -15.98 -3.99
CA LEU A 187 15.05 -15.27 -5.04
C LEU A 187 16.25 -14.53 -4.48
#